data_0b3b831bf014af197de6a52d353168f8
#
_entry.id   0b3b831bf014af197de6a52d353168f8
#
_cell.length_a   1.000
_cell.length_b   1.000
_cell.length_c   1.000
_cell.angle_alpha   90.00
_cell.angle_beta   90.00
_cell.angle_gamma   90.00
#
_symmetry.space_group_name_H-M   'P 1'
#
loop_
_entity.id
_entity.type
_entity.pdbx_description
1 polymer ?
#
loop_
_entity_poly.entity_id
_entity_poly.type
_entity_poly.pdbx_seq_one_letter_code
_entity_poly.pdbx_strand_id
1 'polypeptide(L)'
;LQYISPKTEEFSKFISSIKGIKKWHGEFVELNGKEKILPKSEKLIGENGNNDFAKNLIDINKCKFKSKIEKIEFHKGHWKLIDDGQSEYNTQNLILTLPQEQTYSLIKNLDLKFKIEKNIMKPCFTVMLALKKTSIFKYSGYVIKNNPIISWCAHESSKQRSINNNELTQFTIQTTEEYGYANFKKYKENKNEILNEILETFLHMFNIDHPEVVHKNVHGWLYAYAASNDLPVFWDNQLRLGITGDWFTGGKAENSWQNAKLLANIINN
;
A
#
# COMPACT_ATOMS: atom_id res chain seq x y z
N LEU A 1 2.11 -2.58 -0.12
CA LEU A 1 3.45 -2.32 -0.67
C LEU A 1 4.33 -3.55 -0.52
N GLN A 2 4.91 -4.07 -1.61
CA GLN A 2 5.79 -5.24 -1.55
C GLN A 2 7.27 -4.85 -1.57
N TYR A 3 7.59 -3.78 -2.24
CA TYR A 3 8.90 -3.16 -2.33
C TYR A 3 8.75 -1.71 -2.82
N ILE A 4 9.81 -0.93 -2.70
CA ILE A 4 9.96 0.38 -3.34
C ILE A 4 10.99 0.25 -4.45
N SER A 5 10.66 0.73 -5.66
CA SER A 5 11.58 0.82 -6.78
C SER A 5 11.75 2.28 -7.17
N PRO A 6 12.80 2.95 -6.65
CA PRO A 6 13.06 4.35 -6.94
C PRO A 6 13.23 4.59 -8.44
N LYS A 7 12.74 5.73 -8.93
CA LYS A 7 12.90 6.15 -10.32
C LYS A 7 13.85 7.34 -10.45
N THR A 8 13.84 8.24 -9.45
CA THR A 8 14.74 9.38 -9.40
C THR A 8 15.88 9.13 -8.43
N GLU A 9 17.03 9.73 -8.72
CA GLU A 9 18.21 9.65 -7.85
C GLU A 9 17.94 10.29 -6.48
N GLU A 10 17.17 11.37 -6.45
CA GLU A 10 16.82 12.06 -5.21
C GLU A 10 16.00 11.17 -4.29
N PHE A 11 14.97 10.50 -4.82
CA PHE A 11 14.16 9.57 -4.03
C PHE A 11 14.95 8.33 -3.62
N SER A 12 15.85 7.83 -4.50
CA SER A 12 16.72 6.70 -4.16
C SER A 12 17.63 7.05 -2.97
N LYS A 13 18.26 8.23 -2.98
CA LYS A 13 19.08 8.74 -1.86
C LYS A 13 18.25 8.87 -0.57
N PHE A 14 17.06 9.47 -0.68
CA PHE A 14 16.17 9.64 0.47
C PHE A 14 15.77 8.29 1.09
N ILE A 15 15.26 7.36 0.29
CA ILE A 15 14.81 6.05 0.80
C ILE A 15 15.97 5.23 1.37
N SER A 16 17.16 5.29 0.74
CA SER A 16 18.34 4.55 1.21
C SER A 16 18.95 5.13 2.49
N SER A 17 18.62 6.38 2.84
CA SER A 17 19.04 6.98 4.11
C SER A 17 18.18 6.53 5.31
N ILE A 18 17.04 5.89 5.08
CA ILE A 18 16.17 5.41 6.15
C ILE A 18 16.78 4.15 6.76
N LYS A 19 16.94 4.16 8.08
CA LYS A 19 17.48 3.01 8.83
C LYS A 19 16.58 1.77 8.63
N GLY A 20 17.21 0.59 8.52
CA GLY A 20 16.49 -0.67 8.39
C GLY A 20 15.89 -0.91 7.00
N ILE A 21 16.42 -0.22 5.98
CA ILE A 21 16.07 -0.45 4.58
C ILE A 21 17.22 -1.17 3.88
N LYS A 22 16.90 -2.20 3.13
CA LYS A 22 17.88 -2.98 2.37
C LYS A 22 17.42 -3.29 0.95
N LYS A 23 18.35 -3.72 0.11
CA LYS A 23 18.05 -4.18 -1.25
C LYS A 23 17.43 -5.58 -1.23
N TRP A 24 16.41 -5.78 -2.04
CA TRP A 24 15.88 -7.10 -2.33
C TRP A 24 16.54 -7.62 -3.61
N HIS A 25 17.49 -8.51 -3.41
CA HIS A 25 18.21 -9.15 -4.51
C HIS A 25 17.42 -10.32 -5.07
N GLY A 26 17.57 -10.55 -6.37
CA GLY A 26 16.97 -11.70 -7.05
C GLY A 26 16.44 -11.35 -8.43
N GLU A 27 15.97 -12.36 -9.12
CA GLU A 27 15.35 -12.23 -10.44
C GLU A 27 13.85 -12.16 -10.31
N PHE A 28 13.25 -11.38 -11.20
CA PHE A 28 11.81 -11.17 -11.29
C PHE A 28 11.36 -11.58 -12.69
N VAL A 29 10.19 -12.19 -12.77
CA VAL A 29 9.68 -12.74 -14.01
C VAL A 29 8.26 -12.25 -14.28
N GLU A 30 7.94 -12.05 -15.54
CA GLU A 30 6.57 -11.91 -16.03
C GLU A 30 6.10 -13.26 -16.58
N LEU A 31 4.96 -13.73 -16.09
CA LEU A 31 4.27 -14.92 -16.55
C LEU A 31 3.10 -14.50 -17.46
N ASN A 32 3.22 -14.82 -18.75
CA ASN A 32 2.20 -14.54 -19.76
C ASN A 32 2.19 -15.70 -20.79
N GLY A 33 1.78 -16.90 -20.34
CA GLY A 33 1.91 -18.13 -21.13
C GLY A 33 3.35 -18.60 -21.33
N LYS A 34 4.34 -17.70 -21.19
CA LYS A 34 5.79 -17.95 -21.18
C LYS A 34 6.45 -17.12 -20.10
N GLU A 35 7.59 -17.59 -19.62
CA GLU A 35 8.43 -16.83 -18.69
C GLU A 35 9.24 -15.77 -19.44
N LYS A 36 9.21 -14.52 -18.93
CA LYS A 36 10.05 -13.43 -19.40
C LYS A 36 10.73 -12.78 -18.21
N ILE A 37 12.05 -12.93 -18.12
CA ILE A 37 12.84 -12.27 -17.08
C ILE A 37 12.71 -10.76 -17.24
N LEU A 38 12.35 -10.07 -16.16
CA LEU A 38 12.22 -8.63 -16.14
C LEU A 38 13.59 -7.95 -16.04
N PRO A 39 13.75 -6.75 -16.61
CA PRO A 39 14.98 -5.97 -16.48
C PRO A 39 15.34 -5.76 -15.00
N LYS A 40 16.64 -5.82 -14.71
CA LYS A 40 17.15 -5.52 -13.37
C LYS A 40 16.79 -4.09 -12.99
N SER A 41 16.17 -3.93 -11.84
CA SER A 41 15.85 -2.63 -11.25
C SER A 41 16.07 -2.70 -9.75
N GLU A 42 16.47 -1.58 -9.15
CA GLU A 42 16.60 -1.52 -7.70
C GLU A 42 15.23 -1.76 -7.04
N LYS A 43 15.22 -2.63 -6.06
CA LYS A 43 14.06 -2.89 -5.20
C LYS A 43 14.49 -2.84 -3.75
N LEU A 44 13.86 -1.96 -3.00
CA LEU A 44 14.15 -1.72 -1.59
C LEU A 44 13.03 -2.26 -0.72
N ILE A 45 13.39 -2.87 0.38
CA ILE A 45 12.47 -3.47 1.36
C ILE A 45 12.91 -3.13 2.78
N GLY A 46 11.99 -3.17 3.72
CA GLY A 46 12.33 -3.11 5.14
C GLY A 46 12.95 -4.42 5.62
N GLU A 47 13.95 -4.34 6.49
CA GLU A 47 14.67 -5.51 7.04
C GLU A 47 13.76 -6.45 7.82
N ASN A 48 12.84 -5.92 8.63
CA ASN A 48 11.89 -6.73 9.40
C ASN A 48 10.52 -6.78 8.74
N GLY A 49 10.12 -5.72 8.04
CA GLY A 49 8.86 -5.62 7.33
C GLY A 49 8.76 -4.31 6.56
N ASN A 50 7.86 -4.26 5.57
CA ASN A 50 7.74 -3.05 4.75
C ASN A 50 7.17 -1.84 5.51
N ASN A 51 6.67 -2.03 6.72
CA ASN A 51 6.31 -0.94 7.61
C ASN A 51 7.52 -0.23 8.24
N ASP A 52 8.74 -0.78 8.11
CA ASP A 52 9.97 -0.11 8.55
C ASP A 52 10.16 1.24 7.85
N PHE A 53 9.71 1.39 6.59
CA PHE A 53 9.71 2.67 5.90
C PHE A 53 8.97 3.76 6.71
N ALA A 54 7.76 3.48 7.14
CA ALA A 54 6.97 4.46 7.91
C ALA A 54 7.49 4.61 9.35
N LYS A 55 7.79 3.50 10.02
CA LYS A 55 8.23 3.51 11.42
C LYS A 55 9.53 4.29 11.64
N ASN A 56 10.44 4.26 10.66
CA ASN A 56 11.75 4.92 10.79
C ASN A 56 11.76 6.35 10.22
N LEU A 57 10.64 6.80 9.62
CA LEU A 57 10.46 8.19 9.19
C LEU A 57 9.77 9.07 10.23
N ILE A 58 9.00 8.48 11.14
CA ILE A 58 8.17 9.22 12.08
C ILE A 58 8.66 9.04 13.52
N ASP A 59 8.51 10.08 14.32
CA ASP A 59 8.62 9.97 15.77
C ASP A 59 7.33 9.36 16.32
N ILE A 60 7.39 8.11 16.76
CA ILE A 60 6.25 7.36 17.25
C ILE A 60 5.59 8.00 18.48
N ASN A 61 6.35 8.79 19.26
CA ASN A 61 5.83 9.49 20.43
C ASN A 61 4.92 10.66 20.05
N LYS A 62 5.01 11.13 18.80
CA LYS A 62 4.12 12.14 18.22
C LYS A 62 2.92 11.56 17.51
N CYS A 63 2.77 10.23 17.52
CA CYS A 63 1.70 9.53 16.83
C CYS A 63 0.58 9.18 17.81
N LYS A 64 -0.66 9.46 17.43
CA LYS A 64 -1.85 8.97 18.12
C LYS A 64 -2.42 7.79 17.34
N PHE A 65 -2.36 6.61 17.95
CA PHE A 65 -2.90 5.38 17.36
C PHE A 65 -4.31 5.10 17.87
N LYS A 66 -5.07 4.26 17.15
CA LYS A 66 -6.44 3.87 17.49
C LYS A 66 -7.35 5.09 17.67
N SER A 67 -7.16 6.09 16.80
CA SER A 67 -7.88 7.35 16.81
C SER A 67 -8.23 7.67 15.35
N LYS A 68 -9.42 7.26 14.93
CA LYS A 68 -9.93 7.52 13.59
C LYS A 68 -10.70 8.83 13.60
N ILE A 69 -10.19 9.83 12.91
CA ILE A 69 -10.91 11.10 12.80
C ILE A 69 -12.17 10.91 11.95
N GLU A 70 -13.32 11.24 12.50
CA GLU A 70 -14.63 11.12 11.85
C GLU A 70 -15.22 12.48 11.45
N LYS A 71 -14.80 13.54 12.14
CA LYS A 71 -15.30 14.89 11.88
C LYS A 71 -14.19 15.92 12.01
N ILE A 72 -14.22 16.91 11.11
CA ILE A 72 -13.36 18.09 11.18
C ILE A 72 -14.22 19.35 11.07
N GLU A 73 -13.90 20.37 11.85
CA GLU A 73 -14.58 21.65 11.85
C GLU A 73 -13.55 22.77 11.91
N PHE A 74 -13.74 23.82 11.12
CA PHE A 74 -12.91 25.01 11.16
C PHE A 74 -13.67 26.15 11.82
N HIS A 75 -13.15 26.68 12.91
CA HIS A 75 -13.78 27.78 13.63
C HIS A 75 -12.73 28.74 14.21
N LYS A 76 -12.91 30.04 14.00
CA LYS A 76 -12.02 31.10 14.52
C LYS A 76 -10.52 30.86 14.28
N GLY A 77 -10.17 30.36 13.07
CA GLY A 77 -8.78 30.15 12.67
C GLY A 77 -8.14 28.86 13.19
N HIS A 78 -8.92 27.94 13.74
CA HIS A 78 -8.46 26.65 14.26
C HIS A 78 -9.32 25.51 13.75
N TRP A 79 -8.68 24.36 13.53
CA TRP A 79 -9.34 23.10 13.27
C TRP A 79 -9.64 22.39 14.59
N LYS A 80 -10.87 21.89 14.72
CA LYS A 80 -11.29 20.92 15.71
C LYS A 80 -11.49 19.57 15.00
N LEU A 81 -10.82 18.55 15.49
CA LEU A 81 -10.94 17.19 14.99
C LEU A 81 -11.59 16.33 16.08
N ILE A 82 -12.50 15.45 15.67
CA ILE A 82 -13.21 14.54 16.58
C ILE A 82 -12.97 13.12 16.07
N ASP A 83 -12.47 12.25 16.95
CA ASP A 83 -12.23 10.85 16.63
C ASP A 83 -13.44 9.96 16.95
N ASP A 84 -13.36 8.68 16.56
CA ASP A 84 -14.39 7.66 16.81
C ASP A 84 -14.63 7.35 18.29
N GLY A 85 -13.70 7.73 19.17
CA GLY A 85 -13.83 7.69 20.62
C GLY A 85 -14.38 8.98 21.23
N GLN A 86 -14.83 9.95 20.41
CA GLN A 86 -15.30 11.28 20.82
C GLN A 86 -14.23 12.15 21.49
N SER A 87 -12.95 11.82 21.32
CA SER A 87 -11.84 12.67 21.75
C SER A 87 -11.70 13.85 20.79
N GLU A 88 -11.39 15.03 21.35
CA GLU A 88 -11.24 16.27 20.60
C GLU A 88 -9.78 16.69 20.51
N TYR A 89 -9.36 17.14 19.33
CA TYR A 89 -8.03 17.67 19.08
C TYR A 89 -8.14 19.03 18.39
N ASN A 90 -7.29 19.96 18.77
CA ASN A 90 -7.26 21.29 18.16
C ASN A 90 -5.90 21.53 17.50
N THR A 91 -5.92 22.14 16.31
CA THR A 91 -4.71 22.53 15.58
C THR A 91 -4.95 23.76 14.72
N GLN A 92 -3.89 24.49 14.40
CA GLN A 92 -3.96 25.63 13.48
C GLN A 92 -3.85 25.17 12.02
N ASN A 93 -3.02 24.16 11.76
CA ASN A 93 -2.81 23.63 10.42
C ASN A 93 -3.29 22.19 10.39
N LEU A 94 -3.96 21.81 9.31
CA LEU A 94 -4.42 20.44 9.08
C LEU A 94 -3.90 19.93 7.75
N ILE A 95 -3.24 18.77 7.75
CA ILE A 95 -2.82 18.10 6.52
C ILE A 95 -3.50 16.73 6.47
N LEU A 96 -4.28 16.50 5.42
CA LEU A 96 -4.95 15.24 5.16
C LEU A 96 -4.12 14.41 4.17
N THR A 97 -3.74 13.19 4.59
CA THR A 97 -2.99 12.23 3.77
C THR A 97 -3.74 10.91 3.60
N LEU A 98 -5.05 10.96 3.79
CA LEU A 98 -5.94 9.82 3.73
C LEU A 98 -6.18 9.38 2.27
N PRO A 99 -6.63 8.13 2.04
CA PRO A 99 -7.21 7.74 0.76
C PRO A 99 -8.29 8.71 0.29
N GLN A 100 -8.44 8.81 -1.02
CA GLN A 100 -9.31 9.82 -1.66
C GLN A 100 -10.74 9.83 -1.10
N GLU A 101 -11.38 8.67 -0.94
CA GLU A 101 -12.75 8.55 -0.45
C GLU A 101 -12.87 8.96 1.02
N GLN A 102 -11.86 8.66 1.82
CA GLN A 102 -11.83 9.06 3.23
C GLN A 102 -11.61 10.57 3.35
N THR A 103 -10.71 11.14 2.54
CA THR A 103 -10.52 12.59 2.45
C THR A 103 -11.82 13.27 2.05
N TYR A 104 -12.45 12.80 0.96
CA TYR A 104 -13.74 13.33 0.50
C TYR A 104 -14.79 13.32 1.61
N SER A 105 -14.90 12.22 2.36
CA SER A 105 -15.89 12.09 3.43
C SER A 105 -15.72 13.14 4.52
N LEU A 106 -14.49 13.54 4.83
CA LEU A 106 -14.20 14.57 5.82
C LEU A 106 -14.47 16.00 5.31
N ILE A 107 -14.16 16.27 4.02
CA ILE A 107 -14.17 17.64 3.49
C ILE A 107 -15.43 17.99 2.69
N LYS A 108 -16.31 17.04 2.37
CA LYS A 108 -17.47 17.22 1.48
C LYS A 108 -18.42 18.38 1.87
N ASN A 109 -18.43 18.75 3.16
CA ASN A 109 -19.27 19.81 3.68
C ASN A 109 -18.51 21.16 3.85
N LEU A 110 -17.22 21.21 3.47
CA LEU A 110 -16.44 22.43 3.48
C LEU A 110 -16.59 23.15 2.14
N ASP A 111 -16.67 24.47 2.19
CA ASP A 111 -16.65 25.31 0.97
C ASP A 111 -15.19 25.45 0.49
N LEU A 112 -14.74 24.48 -0.27
CA LEU A 112 -13.38 24.44 -0.82
C LEU A 112 -13.41 24.77 -2.31
N LYS A 113 -12.45 25.57 -2.77
CA LYS A 113 -12.19 25.78 -4.19
C LYS A 113 -11.68 24.51 -4.88
N PHE A 114 -11.22 23.55 -4.11
CA PHE A 114 -10.72 22.26 -4.57
C PHE A 114 -11.86 21.23 -4.56
N LYS A 115 -12.19 20.72 -5.74
CA LYS A 115 -13.17 19.64 -5.87
C LYS A 115 -12.46 18.32 -6.02
N ILE A 116 -12.69 17.41 -5.10
CA ILE A 116 -12.30 16.02 -5.23
C ILE A 116 -13.48 15.31 -5.89
N GLU A 117 -13.25 14.75 -7.08
CA GLU A 117 -14.21 13.82 -7.64
C GLU A 117 -14.20 12.54 -6.80
N LYS A 118 -15.37 11.92 -6.66
CA LYS A 118 -15.49 10.64 -6.00
C LYS A 118 -14.93 9.54 -6.91
N ASN A 119 -13.63 9.55 -7.15
CA ASN A 119 -12.97 8.45 -7.81
C ASN A 119 -12.85 7.31 -6.82
N ILE A 120 -13.18 6.13 -7.27
CA ILE A 120 -13.16 4.94 -6.43
C ILE A 120 -11.75 4.34 -6.54
N MET A 121 -10.99 4.42 -5.46
CA MET A 121 -9.79 3.60 -5.33
C MET A 121 -10.20 2.13 -5.37
N LYS A 122 -9.46 1.31 -6.10
CA LYS A 122 -9.83 -0.08 -6.31
C LYS A 122 -9.25 -0.98 -5.22
N PRO A 123 -10.01 -1.96 -4.74
CA PRO A 123 -9.55 -2.87 -3.70
C PRO A 123 -8.62 -3.95 -4.25
N CYS A 124 -7.87 -4.57 -3.33
CA CYS A 124 -7.02 -5.73 -3.59
C CYS A 124 -7.10 -6.71 -2.42
N PHE A 125 -7.09 -8.00 -2.70
CA PHE A 125 -6.82 -8.99 -1.68
C PHE A 125 -5.35 -9.36 -1.67
N THR A 126 -4.83 -9.58 -0.48
CA THR A 126 -3.47 -10.06 -0.27
C THR A 126 -3.51 -11.33 0.56
N VAL A 127 -3.07 -12.44 0.00
CA VAL A 127 -2.91 -13.70 0.72
C VAL A 127 -1.49 -13.82 1.21
N MET A 128 -1.34 -14.09 2.50
CA MET A 128 -0.08 -14.49 3.14
C MET A 128 -0.11 -16.00 3.29
N LEU A 129 0.83 -16.67 2.63
CA LEU A 129 0.91 -18.13 2.57
C LEU A 129 2.28 -18.59 3.04
N ALA A 130 2.31 -19.62 3.88
CA ALA A 130 3.53 -20.36 4.20
C ALA A 130 3.29 -21.86 3.94
N LEU A 131 4.14 -22.41 3.12
CA LEU A 131 4.21 -23.85 2.83
C LEU A 131 5.45 -24.42 3.52
N LYS A 132 5.45 -25.72 3.81
CA LYS A 132 6.70 -26.43 4.13
C LYS A 132 7.67 -26.25 2.97
N LYS A 133 8.96 -26.22 3.29
CA LYS A 133 10.02 -25.89 2.33
C LYS A 133 9.86 -26.66 1.01
N THR A 134 9.86 -25.91 -0.08
CA THR A 134 9.84 -26.43 -1.45
C THR A 134 10.84 -25.66 -2.31
N SER A 135 11.49 -26.34 -3.25
CA SER A 135 12.52 -25.77 -4.13
C SER A 135 12.01 -25.36 -5.51
N ILE A 136 10.71 -25.47 -5.76
CA ILE A 136 10.14 -25.21 -7.10
C ILE A 136 10.17 -23.72 -7.50
N PHE A 137 10.32 -22.81 -6.52
CA PHE A 137 10.27 -21.37 -6.79
C PHE A 137 11.66 -20.82 -7.08
N LYS A 138 11.86 -20.46 -8.35
CA LYS A 138 13.13 -19.99 -8.89
C LYS A 138 13.32 -18.46 -8.71
N TYR A 139 12.23 -17.69 -8.82
CA TYR A 139 12.27 -16.23 -8.87
C TYR A 139 11.85 -15.60 -7.55
N SER A 140 12.32 -14.37 -7.32
CA SER A 140 11.97 -13.58 -6.13
C SER A 140 10.58 -12.95 -6.22
N GLY A 141 10.09 -12.69 -7.42
CA GLY A 141 8.75 -12.16 -7.64
C GLY A 141 8.24 -12.45 -9.05
N TYR A 142 6.94 -12.59 -9.14
CA TYR A 142 6.20 -12.97 -10.33
C TYR A 142 5.14 -11.92 -10.65
N VAL A 143 5.28 -11.23 -11.78
CA VAL A 143 4.22 -10.42 -12.38
C VAL A 143 3.37 -11.36 -13.24
N ILE A 144 2.11 -11.48 -12.91
CA ILE A 144 1.22 -12.45 -13.55
C ILE A 144 0.30 -11.70 -14.50
N LYS A 145 0.35 -12.09 -15.77
CA LYS A 145 -0.51 -11.58 -16.84
C LYS A 145 -1.49 -12.67 -17.28
N ASN A 146 -2.62 -12.23 -17.82
CA ASN A 146 -3.65 -13.15 -18.33
C ASN A 146 -4.21 -14.12 -17.26
N ASN A 147 -4.12 -13.74 -15.97
CA ASN A 147 -4.83 -14.43 -14.92
C ASN A 147 -5.87 -13.47 -14.33
N PRO A 148 -7.17 -13.85 -14.27
CA PRO A 148 -8.22 -12.93 -13.82
C PRO A 148 -8.19 -12.69 -12.30
N ILE A 149 -7.52 -13.53 -11.53
CA ILE A 149 -7.53 -13.50 -10.06
C ILE A 149 -6.23 -12.91 -9.51
N ILE A 150 -5.07 -13.43 -9.94
CA ILE A 150 -3.78 -13.09 -9.37
C ILE A 150 -2.99 -12.21 -10.34
N SER A 151 -2.47 -11.08 -9.86
CA SER A 151 -1.63 -10.15 -10.63
C SER A 151 -0.16 -10.17 -10.22
N TRP A 152 0.12 -10.55 -8.96
CA TRP A 152 1.46 -10.52 -8.39
C TRP A 152 1.67 -11.60 -7.33
N CYS A 153 2.88 -12.15 -7.31
CA CYS A 153 3.32 -13.01 -6.23
C CYS A 153 4.76 -12.65 -5.82
N ALA A 154 4.98 -12.42 -4.53
CA ALA A 154 6.31 -12.27 -3.95
C ALA A 154 6.71 -13.55 -3.23
N HIS A 155 7.89 -14.08 -3.55
CA HIS A 155 8.54 -15.13 -2.78
C HIS A 155 9.20 -14.48 -1.56
N GLU A 156 8.48 -14.41 -0.44
CA GLU A 156 8.90 -13.69 0.77
C GLU A 156 10.18 -14.22 1.37
N SER A 157 10.41 -15.56 1.29
CA SER A 157 11.66 -16.15 1.78
C SER A 157 12.89 -15.62 1.06
N SER A 158 12.77 -15.19 -0.21
CA SER A 158 13.87 -14.58 -0.98
C SER A 158 14.30 -13.21 -0.45
N LYS A 159 13.48 -12.57 0.38
CA LYS A 159 13.80 -11.27 1.01
C LYS A 159 14.83 -11.41 2.13
N GLN A 160 15.13 -12.63 2.57
CA GLN A 160 16.14 -12.92 3.59
C GLN A 160 16.01 -12.03 4.83
N ARG A 161 14.79 -11.88 5.33
CA ARG A 161 14.54 -11.17 6.57
C ARG A 161 14.96 -12.04 7.77
N SER A 162 15.41 -11.40 8.85
CA SER A 162 15.82 -12.11 10.08
C SER A 162 14.71 -12.95 10.71
N ILE A 163 13.46 -12.58 10.47
CA ILE A 163 12.27 -13.30 10.97
C ILE A 163 11.85 -14.48 10.07
N ASN A 164 12.49 -14.69 8.92
CA ASN A 164 12.14 -15.77 8.03
C ASN A 164 12.55 -17.12 8.60
N ASN A 165 11.65 -18.08 8.58
CA ASN A 165 11.94 -19.47 8.89
C ASN A 165 12.45 -20.18 7.65
N ASN A 166 13.67 -20.70 7.69
CA ASN A 166 14.33 -21.40 6.57
C ASN A 166 13.68 -22.76 6.22
N GLU A 167 12.81 -23.27 7.08
CA GLU A 167 12.04 -24.50 6.82
C GLU A 167 10.74 -24.24 6.07
N LEU A 168 10.41 -22.98 5.82
CA LEU A 168 9.20 -22.56 5.16
C LEU A 168 9.50 -21.85 3.83
N THR A 169 8.63 -22.07 2.87
CA THR A 169 8.53 -21.24 1.66
C THR A 169 7.35 -20.30 1.81
N GLN A 170 7.62 -19.00 1.85
CA GLN A 170 6.62 -17.99 2.19
C GLN A 170 6.30 -17.10 1.00
N PHE A 171 5.03 -16.75 0.86
CA PHE A 171 4.52 -15.93 -0.24
C PHE A 171 3.59 -14.82 0.24
N THR A 172 3.63 -13.72 -0.51
CA THR A 172 2.57 -12.73 -0.53
C THR A 172 1.97 -12.70 -1.93
N ILE A 173 0.70 -13.05 -2.05
CA ILE A 173 -0.04 -13.16 -3.32
C ILE A 173 -1.02 -12.01 -3.37
N GLN A 174 -1.04 -11.23 -4.46
CA GLN A 174 -1.94 -10.10 -4.65
C GLN A 174 -2.85 -10.34 -5.86
N THR A 175 -4.12 -9.98 -5.68
CA THR A 175 -5.11 -10.11 -6.75
C THR A 175 -5.05 -8.98 -7.75
N THR A 176 -5.75 -9.17 -8.87
CA THR A 176 -6.09 -8.10 -9.80
C THR A 176 -7.05 -7.10 -9.12
N GLU A 177 -7.10 -5.87 -9.64
CA GLU A 177 -8.05 -4.86 -9.17
C GLU A 177 -9.49 -5.24 -9.51
N GLU A 178 -9.71 -5.88 -10.66
CA GLU A 178 -11.02 -6.33 -11.12
C GLU A 178 -11.58 -7.41 -10.19
N TYR A 179 -10.76 -8.41 -9.85
CA TYR A 179 -11.16 -9.44 -8.90
C TYR A 179 -11.44 -8.86 -7.52
N GLY A 180 -10.57 -7.97 -7.06
CA GLY A 180 -10.76 -7.27 -5.79
C GLY A 180 -12.07 -6.49 -5.73
N TYR A 181 -12.38 -5.74 -6.77
CA TYR A 181 -13.61 -4.95 -6.85
C TYR A 181 -14.87 -5.83 -6.91
N ALA A 182 -14.88 -6.83 -7.78
CA ALA A 182 -16.03 -7.72 -7.95
C ALA A 182 -16.36 -8.53 -6.67
N ASN A 183 -15.35 -8.86 -5.86
CA ASN A 183 -15.50 -9.79 -4.76
C ASN A 183 -15.42 -9.17 -3.35
N PHE A 184 -15.30 -7.84 -3.23
CA PHE A 184 -15.10 -7.21 -1.91
C PHE A 184 -16.31 -7.38 -0.98
N LYS A 185 -17.54 -7.43 -1.52
CA LYS A 185 -18.75 -7.73 -0.74
C LYS A 185 -18.71 -9.17 -0.23
N LYS A 186 -18.43 -10.13 -1.11
CA LYS A 186 -18.28 -11.55 -0.78
C LYS A 186 -17.21 -11.79 0.30
N TYR A 187 -16.08 -11.07 0.21
CA TYR A 187 -15.02 -11.11 1.22
C TYR A 187 -15.52 -10.69 2.62
N LYS A 188 -16.36 -9.67 2.71
CA LYS A 188 -16.95 -9.25 3.99
C LYS A 188 -17.89 -10.29 4.60
N GLU A 189 -18.58 -11.03 3.76
CA GLU A 189 -19.53 -12.07 4.15
C GLU A 189 -18.81 -13.39 4.44
N ASN A 190 -17.85 -13.79 3.60
CA ASN A 190 -17.13 -15.05 3.70
C ASN A 190 -15.67 -14.93 3.27
N LYS A 191 -14.83 -14.50 4.20
CA LYS A 191 -13.39 -14.33 3.99
C LYS A 191 -12.69 -15.63 3.53
N ASN A 192 -13.12 -16.78 4.04
CA ASN A 192 -12.47 -18.06 3.75
C ASN A 192 -12.70 -18.53 2.31
N GLU A 193 -13.84 -18.20 1.72
CA GLU A 193 -14.13 -18.53 0.33
C GLU A 193 -13.16 -17.80 -0.61
N ILE A 194 -12.96 -16.51 -0.39
CA ILE A 194 -11.97 -15.71 -1.14
C ILE A 194 -10.55 -16.24 -0.95
N LEU A 195 -10.19 -16.61 0.28
CA LEU A 195 -8.88 -17.20 0.57
C LEU A 195 -8.66 -18.49 -0.22
N ASN A 196 -9.65 -19.40 -0.21
CA ASN A 196 -9.51 -20.70 -0.87
C ASN A 196 -9.45 -20.54 -2.39
N GLU A 197 -10.26 -19.69 -3.00
CA GLU A 197 -10.26 -19.43 -4.44
C GLU A 197 -8.89 -18.89 -4.92
N ILE A 198 -8.31 -17.93 -4.19
CA ILE A 198 -6.99 -17.39 -4.51
C ILE A 198 -5.90 -18.46 -4.32
N LEU A 199 -5.99 -19.24 -3.24
CA LEU A 199 -5.03 -20.29 -2.94
C LEU A 199 -5.06 -21.39 -3.99
N GLU A 200 -6.22 -21.92 -4.36
CA GLU A 200 -6.40 -22.94 -5.40
C GLU A 200 -5.84 -22.45 -6.74
N THR A 201 -6.13 -21.20 -7.12
CA THR A 201 -5.57 -20.59 -8.33
C THR A 201 -4.05 -20.55 -8.29
N PHE A 202 -3.46 -20.16 -7.15
CA PHE A 202 -2.02 -20.11 -6.96
C PHE A 202 -1.39 -21.51 -7.06
N LEU A 203 -1.94 -22.48 -6.35
CA LEU A 203 -1.43 -23.86 -6.34
C LEU A 203 -1.48 -24.48 -7.75
N HIS A 204 -2.60 -24.31 -8.45
CA HIS A 204 -2.74 -24.79 -9.83
C HIS A 204 -1.74 -24.13 -10.78
N MET A 205 -1.55 -22.80 -10.67
CA MET A 205 -0.63 -22.05 -11.53
C MET A 205 0.82 -22.52 -11.42
N PHE A 206 1.23 -22.94 -10.22
CA PHE A 206 2.59 -23.41 -9.95
C PHE A 206 2.72 -24.93 -9.90
N ASN A 207 1.67 -25.67 -10.31
CA ASN A 207 1.64 -27.15 -10.31
C ASN A 207 2.04 -27.73 -8.93
N ILE A 208 1.46 -27.19 -7.86
CA ILE A 208 1.72 -27.66 -6.50
C ILE A 208 0.63 -28.63 -6.10
N ASP A 209 0.94 -29.90 -6.18
CA ASP A 209 0.06 -30.96 -5.72
C ASP A 209 0.32 -31.26 -4.23
N HIS A 210 -0.72 -31.48 -3.46
CA HIS A 210 -0.66 -31.86 -2.04
C HIS A 210 0.24 -30.96 -1.17
N PRO A 211 0.01 -29.59 -1.16
CA PRO A 211 0.84 -28.69 -0.40
C PRO A 211 0.67 -28.93 1.11
N GLU A 212 1.77 -28.98 1.84
CA GLU A 212 1.74 -28.91 3.30
C GLU A 212 1.63 -27.40 3.70
N VAL A 213 0.40 -26.93 3.88
CA VAL A 213 0.11 -25.54 4.25
C VAL A 213 0.29 -25.35 5.75
N VAL A 214 1.29 -24.56 6.12
CA VAL A 214 1.60 -24.25 7.53
C VAL A 214 0.84 -23.00 7.99
N HIS A 215 0.68 -22.02 7.11
CA HIS A 215 -0.09 -20.81 7.41
C HIS A 215 -0.77 -20.28 6.15
N LYS A 216 -1.99 -19.82 6.29
CA LYS A 216 -2.69 -19.06 5.26
C LYS A 216 -3.60 -18.00 5.88
N ASN A 217 -3.58 -16.81 5.34
CA ASN A 217 -4.49 -15.73 5.73
C ASN A 217 -4.70 -14.78 4.55
N VAL A 218 -5.88 -14.17 4.46
CA VAL A 218 -6.18 -13.15 3.45
C VAL A 218 -6.56 -11.84 4.12
N HIS A 219 -6.05 -10.73 3.58
CA HIS A 219 -6.41 -9.37 3.97
C HIS A 219 -6.97 -8.61 2.77
N GLY A 220 -8.10 -7.93 2.97
CA GLY A 220 -8.72 -7.07 1.95
C GLY A 220 -8.32 -5.61 2.16
N TRP A 221 -7.62 -5.05 1.18
CA TRP A 221 -7.27 -3.62 1.11
C TRP A 221 -8.32 -2.89 0.29
N LEU A 222 -9.17 -2.10 0.93
CA LEU A 222 -10.25 -1.40 0.24
C LEU A 222 -9.73 -0.29 -0.70
N TYR A 223 -8.64 0.36 -0.33
CA TYR A 223 -8.03 1.49 -1.04
C TYR A 223 -6.61 1.13 -1.48
N ALA A 224 -6.48 0.11 -2.34
CA ALA A 224 -5.19 -0.45 -2.72
C ALA A 224 -4.58 0.18 -3.96
N TYR A 225 -5.40 0.43 -4.97
CA TYR A 225 -4.96 0.96 -6.25
C TYR A 225 -5.55 2.34 -6.47
N ALA A 226 -4.68 3.35 -6.57
CA ALA A 226 -5.03 4.69 -6.96
C ALA A 226 -4.72 4.90 -8.44
N ALA A 227 -5.71 5.32 -9.22
CA ALA A 227 -5.46 5.89 -10.53
C ALA A 227 -4.74 7.24 -10.37
N SER A 228 -3.97 7.65 -11.39
CA SER A 228 -3.48 9.03 -11.44
C SER A 228 -4.64 9.96 -11.74
N ASN A 229 -4.77 11.01 -10.97
CA ASN A 229 -5.74 12.08 -11.23
C ASN A 229 -5.07 13.32 -11.81
N ASP A 230 -3.73 13.33 -11.91
CA ASP A 230 -2.89 14.46 -12.35
C ASP A 230 -3.29 15.79 -11.67
N LEU A 231 -3.69 15.70 -10.40
CA LEU A 231 -4.08 16.83 -9.60
C LEU A 231 -2.84 17.51 -8.99
N PRO A 232 -2.83 18.84 -8.92
CA PRO A 232 -1.84 19.52 -8.08
C PRO A 232 -2.13 19.25 -6.61
N VAL A 233 -1.09 19.25 -5.77
CA VAL A 233 -1.28 19.25 -4.32
C VAL A 233 -2.09 20.48 -3.91
N PHE A 234 -2.90 20.31 -2.88
CA PHE A 234 -3.81 21.36 -2.46
C PHE A 234 -3.34 21.99 -1.14
N TRP A 235 -3.32 23.32 -1.12
CA TRP A 235 -3.14 24.13 0.10
C TRP A 235 -4.08 25.31 0.07
N ASP A 236 -4.86 25.48 1.14
CA ASP A 236 -5.70 26.64 1.38
C ASP A 236 -5.13 27.48 2.53
N ASN A 237 -4.66 28.69 2.21
CA ASN A 237 -4.04 29.59 3.17
C ASN A 237 -5.02 30.12 4.22
N GLN A 238 -6.31 30.29 3.91
CA GLN A 238 -7.29 30.82 4.83
C GLN A 238 -7.69 29.77 5.85
N LEU A 239 -7.93 28.55 5.38
CA LEU A 239 -8.26 27.42 6.22
C LEU A 239 -7.01 26.74 6.81
N ARG A 240 -5.82 27.02 6.27
CA ARG A 240 -4.58 26.30 6.60
C ARG A 240 -4.76 24.78 6.46
N LEU A 241 -5.37 24.39 5.35
CA LEU A 241 -5.68 23.02 5.00
C LEU A 241 -4.82 22.55 3.84
N GLY A 242 -4.02 21.52 4.09
CA GLY A 242 -3.28 20.78 3.06
C GLY A 242 -3.91 19.44 2.75
N ILE A 243 -3.92 19.05 1.49
CA ILE A 243 -4.34 17.71 1.07
C ILE A 243 -3.29 17.14 0.13
N THR A 244 -2.82 15.93 0.41
CA THR A 244 -1.84 15.23 -0.41
C THR A 244 -2.00 13.71 -0.25
N GLY A 245 -1.44 12.93 -1.18
CA GLY A 245 -1.48 11.47 -1.16
C GLY A 245 -0.98 10.88 -2.47
N ASP A 246 -0.94 9.55 -2.53
CA ASP A 246 -0.54 8.82 -3.74
C ASP A 246 -1.57 8.94 -4.87
N TRP A 247 -2.83 9.14 -4.55
CA TRP A 247 -3.93 9.28 -5.50
C TRP A 247 -3.91 10.59 -6.31
N PHE A 248 -3.05 11.54 -5.98
CA PHE A 248 -2.87 12.76 -6.79
C PHE A 248 -2.18 12.46 -8.13
N THR A 249 -1.14 11.63 -8.12
CA THR A 249 -0.30 11.35 -9.29
C THR A 249 -0.07 9.86 -9.54
N GLY A 250 -0.91 9.00 -8.92
CA GLY A 250 -0.86 7.54 -9.03
C GLY A 250 -0.14 6.86 -7.88
N GLY A 251 -0.62 5.66 -7.54
CA GLY A 251 -0.31 4.89 -6.33
C GLY A 251 1.12 4.36 -6.21
N LYS A 252 2.11 5.25 -6.11
CA LYS A 252 3.52 4.89 -5.88
C LYS A 252 4.09 5.65 -4.69
N ALA A 253 4.97 5.02 -3.92
CA ALA A 253 5.63 5.65 -2.78
C ALA A 253 6.42 6.91 -3.16
N GLU A 254 7.09 6.89 -4.31
CA GLU A 254 7.83 8.05 -4.82
C GLU A 254 6.90 9.24 -5.15
N ASN A 255 5.76 8.96 -5.77
CA ASN A 255 4.76 9.99 -6.06
C ASN A 255 4.22 10.63 -4.77
N SER A 256 3.93 9.81 -3.75
CA SER A 256 3.51 10.31 -2.44
C SER A 256 4.56 11.21 -1.80
N TRP A 257 5.83 10.82 -1.89
CA TRP A 257 6.94 11.61 -1.37
C TRP A 257 7.11 12.93 -2.12
N GLN A 258 7.05 12.91 -3.46
CA GLN A 258 7.13 14.12 -4.28
C GLN A 258 5.99 15.08 -3.98
N ASN A 259 4.76 14.58 -3.87
CA ASN A 259 3.59 15.38 -3.53
C ASN A 259 3.73 15.99 -2.13
N ALA A 260 4.19 15.21 -1.15
CA ALA A 260 4.41 15.72 0.21
C ALA A 260 5.50 16.80 0.25
N LYS A 261 6.60 16.62 -0.50
CA LYS A 261 7.68 17.61 -0.62
C LYS A 261 7.18 18.91 -1.27
N LEU A 262 6.37 18.79 -2.34
CA LEU A 262 5.78 19.93 -3.01
C LEU A 262 4.86 20.71 -2.06
N LEU A 263 3.99 20.02 -1.34
CA LEU A 263 3.10 20.65 -0.35
C LEU A 263 3.89 21.34 0.77
N ALA A 264 4.93 20.69 1.29
CA ALA A 264 5.78 21.29 2.32
C ALA A 264 6.46 22.59 1.84
N ASN A 265 6.92 22.62 0.59
CA ASN A 265 7.49 23.84 -0.02
C ASN A 265 6.46 24.97 -0.13
N ILE A 266 5.21 24.65 -0.49
CA ILE A 266 4.13 25.63 -0.58
C ILE A 266 3.80 26.24 0.79
N ILE A 267 3.80 25.42 1.84
CA ILE A 267 3.50 25.86 3.21
C ILE A 267 4.59 26.74 3.81
N ASN A 268 5.86 26.51 3.41
CA ASN A 268 7.02 27.20 3.97
C ASN A 268 7.41 28.48 3.20
N ASN A 269 6.82 28.73 2.04
CA ASN A 269 6.98 29.96 1.25
C ASN A 269 5.81 30.92 1.49
#